data_c588df28f74a006f266196b040165fb1
#
_entry.id   c588df28f74a006f266196b040165fb1
#
_cell.length_a   1.000
_cell.length_b   1.000
_cell.length_c   1.000
_cell.angle_alpha   90.00
_cell.angle_beta   90.00
_cell.angle_gamma   90.00
#
_symmetry.space_group_name_H-M   'P 1'
#
loop_
_entity.id
_entity.type
_entity.pdbx_description
1 polymer ?
#
loop_
_entity_poly.entity_id
_entity_poly.type
_entity_poly.pdbx_seq_one_letter_code
_entity_poly.pdbx_strand_id
1 'polypeptide(L)'
;MKNIILILFMLFGLFVNAQDKVTVIHFNYKWNSRNDYNLRGLQNAKVQYAWLEEQPENIVETIKTVPGIVILGKDGRVKMQYAADLSFKIQATREDIQKSVNRILLDQ
;
A
#
# COMPACT_ATOMS: atom_id res chain seq x y z
N MET A 1 -8.27 -3.12 13.73
CA MET A 1 -7.88 -2.79 12.36
C MET A 1 -6.64 -1.92 12.31
N LYS A 2 -6.69 -0.75 12.91
CA LYS A 2 -5.53 0.13 12.88
C LYS A 2 -4.30 -0.53 13.45
N ASN A 3 -4.47 -1.29 14.53
CA ASN A 3 -3.35 -1.93 15.16
C ASN A 3 -2.69 -2.96 14.26
N ILE A 4 -3.48 -3.60 13.41
CA ILE A 4 -2.95 -4.60 12.50
C ILE A 4 -2.08 -3.95 11.44
N ILE A 5 -2.52 -2.81 10.92
CA ILE A 5 -1.71 -2.07 9.95
C ILE A 5 -0.41 -1.62 10.60
N LEU A 6 -0.47 -1.16 11.85
CA LEU A 6 0.72 -0.74 12.55
C LEU A 6 1.69 -1.89 12.76
N ILE A 7 1.15 -3.09 13.08
CA ILE A 7 1.98 -4.25 13.27
C ILE A 7 2.70 -4.61 11.98
N LEU A 8 1.96 -4.60 10.87
CA LEU A 8 2.58 -4.85 9.58
C LEU A 8 3.70 -3.86 9.32
N PHE A 9 3.44 -2.60 9.57
CA PHE A 9 4.43 -1.56 9.40
C PHE A 9 5.65 -1.83 10.28
N MET A 10 5.42 -2.28 11.50
CA MET A 10 6.50 -2.56 12.43
C MET A 10 7.33 -3.76 12.01
N LEU A 11 6.74 -4.70 11.29
CA LEU A 11 7.51 -5.83 10.78
C LEU A 11 8.55 -5.38 9.76
N PHE A 12 8.24 -4.30 9.06
CA PHE A 12 9.19 -3.71 8.13
C PHE A 12 9.90 -2.54 8.76
N GLY A 13 9.88 -2.49 10.05
CA GLY A 13 9.93 -1.29 10.84
C GLY A 13 11.21 -0.52 10.88
N LEU A 14 12.27 -1.13 10.52
CA LEU A 14 13.53 -0.40 10.61
C LEU A 14 13.54 0.85 9.77
N PHE A 15 12.76 0.81 8.70
CA PHE A 15 12.69 1.97 7.83
C PHE A 15 11.79 3.07 8.35
N VAL A 16 11.17 2.84 9.46
CA VAL A 16 10.38 3.89 10.09
C VAL A 16 11.23 5.13 10.31
N ASN A 17 12.50 4.93 10.47
CA ASN A 17 13.38 6.07 10.71
C ASN A 17 13.62 6.93 9.47
N ALA A 18 13.29 6.43 8.29
CA ALA A 18 13.45 7.19 7.06
C ALA A 18 12.20 7.97 6.79
N GLN A 19 12.02 9.05 7.48
CA GLN A 19 10.70 9.65 7.63
C GLN A 19 10.34 10.72 6.61
N ASP A 20 11.11 10.86 5.55
CA ASP A 20 10.78 11.83 4.53
C ASP A 20 9.81 11.29 3.50
N LYS A 21 9.40 10.05 3.64
CA LYS A 21 8.60 9.39 2.63
C LYS A 21 7.38 8.73 3.24
N VAL A 22 6.35 8.58 2.42
CA VAL A 22 5.22 7.75 2.78
C VAL A 22 5.54 6.32 2.35
N THR A 23 4.78 5.38 2.85
CA THR A 23 4.92 3.98 2.46
C THR A 23 3.73 3.59 1.60
N VAL A 24 4.02 2.99 0.45
CA VAL A 24 2.98 2.48 -0.44
C VAL A 24 3.12 0.97 -0.47
N ILE A 25 2.09 0.26 -0.05
CA ILE A 25 2.11 -1.18 0.01
C ILE A 25 1.17 -1.76 -1.04
N HIS A 26 1.70 -2.64 -1.86
CA HIS A 26 0.94 -3.35 -2.87
C HIS A 26 0.64 -4.74 -2.34
N PHE A 27 -0.64 -5.04 -2.14
CA PHE A 27 -1.08 -6.35 -1.67
C PHE A 27 -1.68 -7.13 -2.82
N ASN A 28 -1.31 -8.40 -2.91
CA ASN A 28 -1.88 -9.27 -3.92
C ASN A 28 -1.72 -10.72 -3.45
N TYR A 29 -2.44 -11.62 -4.09
CA TYR A 29 -2.22 -13.06 -3.91
C TYR A 29 -1.22 -13.55 -4.95
N LYS A 30 -0.47 -14.56 -4.60
CA LYS A 30 0.51 -15.12 -5.54
C LYS A 30 -0.15 -15.62 -6.81
N TRP A 31 -1.34 -16.23 -6.69
CA TRP A 31 -2.04 -16.74 -7.87
C TRP A 31 -2.47 -15.63 -8.82
N ASN A 32 -2.53 -14.39 -8.34
CA ASN A 32 -2.95 -13.26 -9.15
C ASN A 32 -1.77 -12.37 -9.55
N SER A 33 -0.56 -12.85 -9.44
CA SER A 33 0.63 -12.01 -9.64
C SER A 33 0.72 -11.41 -11.03
N ARG A 34 0.13 -12.07 -12.03
CA ARG A 34 0.13 -11.50 -13.37
C ARG A 34 -0.59 -10.16 -13.45
N ASN A 35 -1.42 -9.88 -12.46
CA ASN A 35 -2.17 -8.63 -12.41
C ASN A 35 -1.57 -7.63 -11.43
N ASP A 36 -0.32 -7.83 -11.02
CA ASP A 36 0.36 -6.88 -10.17
C ASP A 36 0.31 -5.49 -10.79
N TYR A 37 0.07 -4.50 -9.95
CA TYR A 37 0.06 -3.13 -10.39
C TYR A 37 1.49 -2.61 -10.41
N ASN A 38 1.87 -1.93 -11.47
CA ASN A 38 3.22 -1.43 -11.64
C ASN A 38 3.39 -0.09 -10.94
N LEU A 39 4.08 -0.10 -9.81
CA LEU A 39 4.35 1.11 -9.04
C LEU A 39 5.75 1.66 -9.29
N ARG A 40 6.43 1.14 -10.31
CA ARG A 40 7.79 1.58 -10.59
C ARG A 40 7.81 3.06 -10.91
N GLY A 41 8.77 3.77 -10.33
CA GLY A 41 8.96 5.17 -10.64
C GLY A 41 8.24 6.13 -9.70
N LEU A 42 7.48 5.63 -8.73
CA LEU A 42 6.90 6.53 -7.73
C LEU A 42 8.01 7.23 -6.97
N GLN A 43 7.82 8.53 -6.76
CA GLN A 43 8.78 9.34 -6.03
C GLN A 43 8.25 9.68 -4.66
N ASN A 44 9.17 9.87 -3.71
CA ASN A 44 8.84 10.26 -2.35
C ASN A 44 8.02 9.20 -1.63
N ALA A 45 8.13 7.97 -2.08
CA ALA A 45 7.39 6.85 -1.52
C ALA A 45 8.30 5.65 -1.39
N LYS A 46 8.16 4.95 -0.29
CA LYS A 46 8.80 3.67 -0.12
C LYS A 46 7.79 2.61 -0.55
N VAL A 47 8.10 1.90 -1.62
CA VAL A 47 7.18 0.93 -2.21
C VAL A 47 7.50 -0.46 -1.71
N GLN A 48 6.49 -1.17 -1.26
CA GLN A 48 6.64 -2.54 -0.80
C GLN A 48 5.56 -3.39 -1.42
N TYR A 49 5.92 -4.66 -1.69
CA TYR A 49 4.98 -5.64 -2.22
C TYR A 49 4.81 -6.72 -1.16
N ALA A 50 3.58 -7.06 -0.87
CA ALA A 50 3.27 -8.06 0.16
C ALA A 50 2.23 -9.04 -0.37
N TRP A 51 2.49 -10.33 -0.12
CA TRP A 51 1.54 -11.36 -0.50
C TRP A 51 0.49 -11.50 0.60
N LEU A 52 -0.77 -11.49 0.20
CA LEU A 52 -1.84 -11.62 1.18
C LEU A 52 -1.82 -12.96 1.90
N GLU A 53 -1.32 -14.01 1.24
CA GLU A 53 -1.20 -15.32 1.88
C GLU A 53 -0.32 -15.27 3.12
N GLU A 54 0.54 -14.28 3.20
CA GLU A 54 1.51 -14.17 4.29
C GLU A 54 1.07 -13.15 5.34
N GLN A 55 -0.13 -12.60 5.21
CA GLN A 55 -0.58 -11.56 6.10
C GLN A 55 -1.57 -12.09 7.13
N PRO A 56 -1.68 -11.42 8.29
CA PRO A 56 -2.71 -11.76 9.26
C PRO A 56 -4.10 -11.59 8.67
N GLU A 57 -5.03 -12.33 9.21
CA GLU A 57 -6.39 -12.35 8.70
C GLU A 57 -7.02 -10.95 8.67
N ASN A 58 -6.69 -10.12 9.63
CA ASN A 58 -7.24 -8.75 9.69
C ASN A 58 -6.84 -7.94 8.48
N ILE A 59 -5.61 -8.12 8.01
CA ILE A 59 -5.15 -7.43 6.81
C ILE A 59 -5.91 -7.98 5.60
N VAL A 60 -6.02 -9.30 5.53
CA VAL A 60 -6.70 -9.93 4.40
C VAL A 60 -8.13 -9.44 4.30
N GLU A 61 -8.82 -9.32 5.44
CA GLU A 61 -10.20 -8.85 5.45
C GLU A 61 -10.33 -7.41 4.99
N THR A 62 -9.29 -6.62 5.18
CA THR A 62 -9.30 -5.23 4.79
C THR A 62 -9.16 -5.06 3.28
N ILE A 63 -8.43 -5.96 2.64
CA ILE A 63 -8.17 -5.89 1.21
C ILE A 63 -9.23 -6.74 0.50
N LYS A 64 -10.31 -6.09 0.08
CA LYS A 64 -11.48 -6.78 -0.46
C LYS A 64 -11.28 -7.29 -1.87
N THR A 65 -10.48 -6.61 -2.66
CA THR A 65 -10.21 -7.00 -4.05
C THR A 65 -8.72 -6.91 -4.28
N VAL A 66 -8.21 -7.65 -5.24
CA VAL A 66 -6.78 -7.69 -5.52
C VAL A 66 -6.51 -7.34 -6.97
N PRO A 67 -5.40 -6.64 -7.21
CA PRO A 67 -4.47 -6.12 -6.21
C PRO A 67 -5.08 -4.98 -5.42
N GLY A 68 -4.51 -4.70 -4.25
CA GLY A 68 -4.92 -3.56 -3.44
C GLY A 68 -3.70 -2.73 -3.09
N ILE A 69 -3.86 -1.42 -3.08
CA ILE A 69 -2.76 -0.52 -2.76
C ILE A 69 -3.16 0.33 -1.57
N VAL A 70 -2.28 0.40 -0.59
CA VAL A 70 -2.51 1.16 0.63
C VAL A 70 -1.37 2.15 0.79
N ILE A 71 -1.70 3.41 1.04
CA ILE A 71 -0.69 4.42 1.32
C ILE A 71 -0.72 4.74 2.81
N LEU A 72 0.41 4.55 3.46
CA LEU A 72 0.58 4.90 4.86
C LEU A 72 1.31 6.22 4.93
N GLY A 73 0.86 7.07 5.84
CA GLY A 73 1.56 8.29 6.11
C GLY A 73 2.84 8.03 6.89
N LYS A 74 3.57 9.07 7.19
CA LYS A 74 4.80 8.94 7.97
C LYS A 74 4.53 8.42 9.37
N ASP A 75 3.31 8.57 9.85
CA ASP A 75 2.91 8.08 11.17
C ASP A 75 2.47 6.61 11.13
N GLY A 76 2.55 5.96 9.98
CA GLY A 76 2.18 4.56 9.85
C GLY A 76 0.69 4.33 9.70
N ARG A 77 -0.11 5.36 9.58
CA ARG A 77 -1.56 5.22 9.46
C ARG A 77 -1.98 5.21 8.00
N VAL A 78 -3.05 4.46 7.73
CA VAL A 78 -3.61 4.41 6.38
C VAL A 78 -4.20 5.77 6.04
N LYS A 79 -3.74 6.33 4.94
CA LYS A 79 -4.22 7.62 4.45
C LYS A 79 -5.04 7.48 3.18
N MET A 80 -4.78 6.45 2.40
CA MET A 80 -5.45 6.26 1.12
C MET A 80 -5.41 4.79 0.76
N GLN A 81 -6.44 4.33 0.07
CA GLN A 81 -6.50 2.95 -0.35
C GLN A 81 -7.10 2.89 -1.74
N TYR A 82 -6.52 2.07 -2.60
CA TYR A 82 -7.03 1.83 -3.95
C TYR A 82 -7.41 0.37 -4.07
N ALA A 83 -8.61 0.13 -4.57
CA ALA A 83 -9.13 -1.21 -4.72
C ALA A 83 -9.26 -1.56 -6.19
N ALA A 84 -9.05 -2.83 -6.50
CA ALA A 84 -9.23 -3.30 -7.86
C ALA A 84 -10.72 -3.56 -8.14
N ASP A 85 -11.07 -3.52 -9.41
CA ASP A 85 -12.40 -3.94 -9.83
C ASP A 85 -12.46 -5.45 -9.98
N LEU A 86 -13.57 -5.97 -10.45
CA LEU A 86 -13.77 -7.41 -10.56
C LEU A 86 -12.88 -8.06 -11.62
N SER A 87 -12.27 -7.27 -12.48
CA SER A 87 -11.32 -7.77 -13.47
C SER A 87 -9.88 -7.65 -13.01
N PHE A 88 -9.67 -7.41 -11.72
CA PHE A 88 -8.36 -7.32 -11.10
C PHE A 88 -7.59 -6.09 -11.55
N LYS A 89 -8.29 -5.01 -11.87
CA LYS A 89 -7.64 -3.78 -12.32
C LYS A 89 -7.93 -2.64 -11.38
N ILE A 90 -6.89 -1.91 -11.04
CA ILE A 90 -7.03 -0.66 -10.32
C ILE A 90 -7.14 0.44 -11.38
N GLN A 91 -8.22 1.19 -11.33
CA GLN A 91 -8.49 2.20 -12.35
C GLN A 91 -7.61 3.44 -12.20
N ALA A 92 -7.16 3.71 -11.01
CA ALA A 92 -6.28 4.84 -10.78
C ALA A 92 -4.97 4.64 -11.54
N THR A 93 -4.47 5.70 -12.15
CA THR A 93 -3.19 5.63 -12.82
C THR A 93 -2.06 5.82 -11.81
N ARG A 94 -0.84 5.50 -12.25
CA ARG A 94 0.31 5.74 -11.39
C ARG A 94 0.44 7.23 -11.07
N GLU A 95 0.05 8.09 -12.01
CA GLU A 95 0.06 9.53 -11.75
C GLU A 95 -0.94 9.92 -10.68
N ASP A 96 -2.10 9.27 -10.66
CA ASP A 96 -3.08 9.51 -9.60
C ASP A 96 -2.49 9.15 -8.25
N ILE A 97 -1.80 8.02 -8.20
CA ILE A 97 -1.19 7.57 -6.96
C ILE A 97 -0.08 8.51 -6.54
N GLN A 98 0.72 8.99 -7.51
CA GLN A 98 1.77 9.95 -7.20
C GLN A 98 1.19 11.23 -6.62
N LYS A 99 0.07 11.70 -7.14
CA LYS A 99 -0.59 12.89 -6.60
C LYS A 99 -1.04 12.67 -5.17
N SER A 100 -1.56 11.49 -4.87
CA SER A 100 -1.96 11.16 -3.51
C SER A 100 -0.75 11.13 -2.58
N VAL A 101 0.34 10.54 -3.02
CA VAL A 101 1.58 10.51 -2.24
C VAL A 101 2.02 11.94 -1.92
N ASN A 102 2.04 12.79 -2.93
CA ASN A 102 2.49 14.17 -2.74
C ASN A 102 1.60 14.92 -1.78
N ARG A 103 0.29 14.73 -1.90
CA ARG A 103 -0.66 15.42 -1.02
C ARG A 103 -0.50 14.95 0.41
N ILE A 104 -0.35 13.65 0.61
CA ILE A 104 -0.20 13.11 1.94
C ILE A 104 1.06 13.63 2.60
N LEU A 105 2.15 13.72 1.83
CA LEU A 105 3.38 14.27 2.36
C LEU A 105 3.22 15.71 2.79
N LEU A 106 2.50 16.51 2.01
CA LEU A 106 2.32 17.91 2.34
C LEU A 106 1.47 18.10 3.58
N ASP A 107 0.58 17.19 3.86
CA ASP A 107 -0.37 17.32 4.95
C ASP A 107 0.19 16.83 6.29
N GLN A 108 1.44 16.42 6.32
CA GLN A 108 2.02 15.87 7.56
C GLN A 108 3.04 16.74 8.24
#